data_a392fadf6898e135b65064638430bccf
#
_entry.id   a392fadf6898e135b65064638430bccf
#
_cell.length_a   1.000
_cell.length_b   1.000
_cell.length_c   1.000
_cell.angle_alpha   90.00
_cell.angle_beta   90.00
_cell.angle_gamma   90.00
#
_symmetry.space_group_name_H-M   'P 1'
#
loop_
_entity.id
_entity.type
_entity.pdbx_description
1 polymer ?
#
loop_
_entity_poly.entity_id
_entity_poly.type
_entity_poly.pdbx_seq_one_letter_code
_entity_poly.pdbx_strand_id
1 'polypeptide(L)'
;MCMYEMCGTFAVCKIAPQVKSALVQAYGGQWGDARSGWENVKDVSGNPTDLWKRPPLIELSELAEFVDKIRGLRGAKSFMRAAKCITGVAASPLEVQASMLFGLSRLRGGEGLRLTNNVEIRMTRGARLISGLDRRYADILLANKDGSRECLVECQGKAIHGSIESKISDSDRTTALQAMGYPVVLMTYGQLADSDAFRVVMELIMSYLDAPSKDKTPRQQELERRLREEIFIDWAGM
;
A
#
# COMPACT_ATOMS: atom_id res chain seq x y z
N MET A 1 -6.97 -6.72 5.64
CA MET A 1 -7.45 -6.39 4.28
C MET A 1 -8.62 -5.40 4.33
N CYS A 2 -9.84 -5.75 4.79
CA CYS A 2 -11.04 -4.88 4.76
C CYS A 2 -10.85 -3.44 5.25
N MET A 3 -10.19 -3.23 6.40
CA MET A 3 -9.96 -1.86 6.90
C MET A 3 -9.03 -1.05 6.00
N TYR A 4 -8.01 -1.67 5.42
CA TYR A 4 -7.17 -1.01 4.41
C TYR A 4 -7.97 -0.63 3.17
N GLU A 5 -8.91 -1.49 2.75
CA GLU A 5 -9.79 -1.18 1.63
C GLU A 5 -10.73 -0.01 1.94
N MET A 6 -11.28 0.05 3.15
CA MET A 6 -12.16 1.16 3.56
C MET A 6 -11.42 2.50 3.57
N CYS A 7 -10.18 2.53 4.05
CA CYS A 7 -9.34 3.74 4.13
C CYS A 7 -8.50 3.98 2.86
N GLY A 8 -8.43 3.02 1.94
CA GLY A 8 -7.59 3.04 0.74
C GLY A 8 -8.28 3.58 -0.49
N THR A 9 -7.48 3.80 -1.53
CA THR A 9 -7.92 4.34 -2.83
C THR A 9 -7.91 3.30 -3.94
N PHE A 10 -7.81 2.01 -3.62
CA PHE A 10 -7.63 0.93 -4.61
C PHE A 10 -8.90 0.13 -4.91
N ALA A 11 -10.00 0.39 -4.21
CA ALA A 11 -11.24 -0.34 -4.44
C ALA A 11 -11.85 0.01 -5.79
N VAL A 12 -12.03 -0.99 -6.64
CA VAL A 12 -12.59 -0.87 -7.99
C VAL A 12 -13.99 -1.46 -8.02
N CYS A 13 -14.93 -0.71 -8.58
CA CYS A 13 -16.33 -1.08 -8.70
C CYS A 13 -16.80 -0.98 -10.15
N LYS A 14 -17.63 -1.92 -10.57
CA LYS A 14 -18.43 -1.75 -11.78
C LYS A 14 -19.69 -0.96 -11.43
N ILE A 15 -19.87 0.18 -12.09
CA ILE A 15 -21.00 1.08 -11.80
C ILE A 15 -22.11 0.86 -12.82
N ALA A 16 -23.27 0.39 -12.37
CA ALA A 16 -24.43 0.26 -13.24
C ALA A 16 -24.90 1.62 -13.77
N PRO A 17 -25.45 1.71 -15.00
CA PRO A 17 -25.84 2.99 -15.62
C PRO A 17 -26.78 3.83 -14.77
N GLN A 18 -27.74 3.18 -14.08
CA GLN A 18 -28.69 3.86 -13.20
C GLN A 18 -28.00 4.50 -11.98
N VAL A 19 -27.05 3.78 -11.38
CA VAL A 19 -26.23 4.29 -10.27
C VAL A 19 -25.32 5.42 -10.74
N LYS A 20 -24.74 5.29 -11.94
CA LYS A 20 -23.94 6.35 -12.56
C LYS A 20 -24.73 7.65 -12.71
N SER A 21 -25.96 7.58 -13.22
CA SER A 21 -26.84 8.74 -13.37
C SER A 21 -27.14 9.41 -12.02
N ALA A 22 -27.42 8.61 -10.99
CA ALA A 22 -27.63 9.11 -9.62
C ALA A 22 -26.38 9.76 -9.02
N LEU A 23 -25.19 9.20 -9.24
CA LEU A 23 -23.92 9.77 -8.81
C LEU A 23 -23.64 11.11 -9.50
N VAL A 24 -23.82 11.17 -10.84
CA VAL A 24 -23.67 12.43 -11.59
C VAL A 24 -24.58 13.53 -11.03
N GLN A 25 -25.85 13.19 -10.71
CA GLN A 25 -26.78 14.13 -10.13
C GLN A 25 -26.37 14.53 -8.69
N ALA A 26 -25.98 13.59 -7.86
CA ALA A 26 -25.57 13.84 -6.46
C ALA A 26 -24.32 14.75 -6.39
N TYR A 27 -23.40 14.61 -7.33
CA TYR A 27 -22.19 15.45 -7.42
C TYR A 27 -22.37 16.68 -8.34
N GLY A 28 -23.62 17.06 -8.65
CA GLY A 28 -23.89 18.27 -9.45
C GLY A 28 -23.24 18.30 -10.83
N GLY A 29 -23.13 17.13 -11.48
CA GLY A 29 -22.46 16.96 -12.77
C GLY A 29 -20.94 16.78 -12.72
N GLN A 30 -20.32 16.86 -11.55
CA GLN A 30 -18.86 16.76 -11.35
C GLN A 30 -18.40 15.35 -10.94
N TRP A 31 -19.26 14.35 -11.04
CA TRP A 31 -18.87 12.97 -10.75
C TRP A 31 -17.88 12.44 -11.79
N GLY A 32 -16.79 11.85 -11.32
CA GLY A 32 -15.70 11.34 -12.16
C GLY A 32 -14.62 12.39 -12.49
N ASP A 33 -14.72 13.58 -11.95
CA ASP A 33 -13.64 14.57 -11.94
C ASP A 33 -12.78 14.44 -10.65
N ALA A 34 -11.70 15.21 -10.60
CA ALA A 34 -10.78 15.19 -9.46
C ALA A 34 -11.43 15.59 -8.12
N ARG A 35 -12.58 16.28 -8.14
CA ARG A 35 -13.29 16.74 -6.92
C ARG A 35 -14.17 15.66 -6.31
N SER A 36 -14.67 14.75 -7.14
CA SER A 36 -15.50 13.64 -6.67
C SER A 36 -14.71 12.55 -5.97
N GLY A 37 -13.38 12.51 -6.17
CA GLY A 37 -12.52 11.42 -5.75
C GLY A 37 -12.73 10.09 -6.49
N TRP A 38 -13.72 10.02 -7.41
CA TRP A 38 -13.93 8.88 -8.28
C TRP A 38 -13.04 8.99 -9.52
N GLU A 39 -12.32 7.92 -9.83
CA GLU A 39 -11.41 7.84 -10.96
C GLU A 39 -11.82 6.71 -11.91
N ASN A 40 -11.99 7.02 -13.20
CA ASN A 40 -12.27 5.98 -14.19
C ASN A 40 -11.04 5.13 -14.46
N VAL A 41 -11.19 3.82 -14.41
CA VAL A 41 -10.14 2.86 -14.78
C VAL A 41 -10.06 2.82 -16.31
N LYS A 42 -8.90 3.14 -16.85
CA LYS A 42 -8.63 3.08 -18.29
C LYS A 42 -8.08 1.71 -18.68
N ASP A 43 -8.38 1.30 -19.91
CA ASP A 43 -7.78 0.12 -20.51
C ASP A 43 -6.32 0.35 -20.92
N VAL A 44 -5.67 -0.68 -21.46
CA VAL A 44 -4.28 -0.62 -21.94
C VAL A 44 -4.02 0.40 -23.06
N SER A 45 -5.06 0.80 -23.75
CA SER A 45 -5.03 1.81 -24.82
C SER A 45 -5.37 3.22 -24.32
N GLY A 46 -5.63 3.37 -23.01
CA GLY A 46 -6.00 4.64 -22.38
C GLY A 46 -7.49 4.98 -22.50
N ASN A 47 -8.33 4.08 -23.04
CA ASN A 47 -9.77 4.32 -23.16
C ASN A 47 -10.47 4.09 -21.81
N PRO A 48 -11.51 4.87 -21.48
CA PRO A 48 -12.29 4.67 -20.28
C PRO A 48 -13.05 3.34 -20.32
N THR A 49 -13.05 2.62 -19.20
CA THR A 49 -13.81 1.37 -19.00
C THR A 49 -15.11 1.63 -18.21
N ASP A 50 -15.86 0.57 -17.91
CA ASP A 50 -17.00 0.62 -17.00
C ASP A 50 -16.60 0.46 -15.51
N LEU A 51 -15.29 0.38 -15.25
CA LEU A 51 -14.73 0.25 -13.92
C LEU A 51 -14.32 1.62 -13.35
N TRP A 52 -14.52 1.78 -12.05
CA TRP A 52 -14.24 3.02 -11.34
C TRP A 52 -13.56 2.72 -10.01
N LYS A 53 -12.47 3.43 -9.75
CA LYS A 53 -11.91 3.51 -8.40
C LYS A 53 -12.76 4.45 -7.57
N ARG A 54 -13.17 4.03 -6.40
CA ARG A 54 -13.88 4.87 -5.45
C ARG A 54 -12.92 5.62 -4.52
N PRO A 55 -13.33 6.76 -3.97
CA PRO A 55 -12.62 7.38 -2.86
C PRO A 55 -12.66 6.49 -1.60
N PRO A 56 -11.81 6.75 -0.60
CA PRO A 56 -11.92 6.13 0.72
C PRO A 56 -13.35 6.24 1.26
N LEU A 57 -13.83 5.19 1.95
CA LEU A 57 -15.13 5.23 2.61
C LEU A 57 -15.05 5.98 3.95
N ILE A 58 -13.89 5.95 4.58
CA ILE A 58 -13.61 6.63 5.85
C ILE A 58 -12.17 7.14 5.83
N GLU A 59 -11.95 8.25 6.50
CA GLU A 59 -10.61 8.78 6.77
C GLU A 59 -9.96 8.04 7.94
N LEU A 60 -8.62 8.03 7.98
CA LEU A 60 -7.87 7.41 9.08
C LEU A 60 -8.19 8.06 10.44
N SER A 61 -8.47 9.37 10.44
CA SER A 61 -8.91 10.11 11.62
C SER A 61 -10.27 9.63 12.13
N GLU A 62 -11.22 9.39 11.23
CA GLU A 62 -12.55 8.87 11.57
C GLU A 62 -12.46 7.43 12.11
N LEU A 63 -11.57 6.59 11.51
CA LEU A 63 -11.30 5.26 12.04
C LEU A 63 -10.76 5.33 13.48
N ALA A 64 -9.83 6.24 13.75
CA ALA A 64 -9.26 6.42 15.09
C ALA A 64 -10.33 6.89 16.11
N GLU A 65 -11.15 7.85 15.75
CA GLU A 65 -12.28 8.31 16.59
C GLU A 65 -13.30 7.18 16.86
N PHE A 66 -13.61 6.38 15.84
CA PHE A 66 -14.53 5.26 16.00
C PHE A 66 -13.99 4.21 16.97
N VAL A 67 -12.68 3.93 16.91
CA VAL A 67 -12.01 3.01 17.85
C VAL A 67 -12.24 3.43 19.31
N ASP A 68 -12.22 4.73 19.59
CA ASP A 68 -12.46 5.24 20.94
C ASP A 68 -13.93 5.14 21.35
N LYS A 69 -14.85 5.38 20.43
CA LYS A 69 -16.31 5.33 20.68
C LYS A 69 -16.83 3.92 20.98
N ILE A 70 -16.19 2.88 20.43
CA ILE A 70 -16.66 1.47 20.61
C ILE A 70 -16.09 0.77 21.85
N ARG A 71 -15.29 1.45 22.68
CA ARG A 71 -14.71 0.84 23.89
C ARG A 71 -15.80 0.25 24.78
N GLY A 72 -15.61 -1.00 25.18
CA GLY A 72 -16.58 -1.74 26.02
C GLY A 72 -17.63 -2.52 25.25
N LEU A 73 -17.82 -2.29 23.95
CA LEU A 73 -18.79 -3.04 23.16
C LEU A 73 -18.28 -4.45 22.81
N ARG A 74 -19.22 -5.37 22.54
CA ARG A 74 -18.91 -6.72 22.06
C ARG A 74 -18.16 -6.62 20.72
N GLY A 75 -17.03 -7.32 20.60
CA GLY A 75 -16.19 -7.30 19.40
C GLY A 75 -15.18 -6.14 19.32
N ALA A 76 -15.30 -5.10 20.16
CA ALA A 76 -14.42 -3.93 20.16
C ALA A 76 -12.93 -4.29 20.23
N LYS A 77 -12.55 -5.26 21.08
CA LYS A 77 -11.14 -5.68 21.22
C LYS A 77 -10.52 -6.19 19.93
N SER A 78 -11.27 -6.94 19.13
CA SER A 78 -10.80 -7.46 17.83
C SER A 78 -10.71 -6.35 16.79
N PHE A 79 -11.71 -5.46 16.74
CA PHE A 79 -11.70 -4.29 15.87
C PHE A 79 -10.52 -3.36 16.19
N MET A 80 -10.32 -3.00 17.45
CA MET A 80 -9.21 -2.16 17.91
C MET A 80 -7.83 -2.76 17.56
N ARG A 81 -7.69 -4.10 17.68
CA ARG A 81 -6.46 -4.79 17.27
C ARG A 81 -6.23 -4.74 15.77
N ALA A 82 -7.27 -4.83 14.97
CA ALA A 82 -7.17 -4.71 13.51
C ALA A 82 -6.88 -3.26 13.09
N ALA A 83 -7.56 -2.28 13.68
CA ALA A 83 -7.32 -0.86 13.40
C ALA A 83 -5.87 -0.43 13.69
N LYS A 84 -5.26 -0.96 14.76
CA LYS A 84 -3.83 -0.73 15.08
C LYS A 84 -2.85 -1.28 14.05
N CYS A 85 -3.29 -2.14 13.14
CA CYS A 85 -2.46 -2.67 12.05
C CYS A 85 -2.53 -1.79 10.79
N ILE A 86 -3.38 -0.76 10.78
CA ILE A 86 -3.45 0.20 9.67
C ILE A 86 -2.39 1.27 9.89
N THR A 87 -1.45 1.36 8.97
CA THR A 87 -0.26 2.19 9.10
C THR A 87 -0.22 3.34 8.08
N GLY A 88 -1.35 3.60 7.45
CA GLY A 88 -1.54 4.66 6.47
C GLY A 88 -2.52 4.27 5.38
N VAL A 89 -2.65 5.09 4.36
CA VAL A 89 -3.46 4.83 3.17
C VAL A 89 -2.68 3.92 2.22
N ALA A 90 -3.32 2.91 1.67
CA ALA A 90 -2.77 2.09 0.60
C ALA A 90 -3.48 2.41 -0.73
N ALA A 91 -2.74 2.43 -1.83
CA ALA A 91 -3.25 2.69 -3.17
C ALA A 91 -3.38 1.42 -4.04
N SER A 92 -2.94 0.27 -3.51
CA SER A 92 -3.05 -1.01 -4.21
C SER A 92 -3.18 -2.20 -3.24
N PRO A 93 -3.78 -3.33 -3.68
CA PRO A 93 -3.77 -4.57 -2.90
C PRO A 93 -2.35 -5.06 -2.57
N LEU A 94 -1.40 -4.86 -3.48
CA LEU A 94 0.00 -5.27 -3.29
C LEU A 94 0.65 -4.51 -2.13
N GLU A 95 0.40 -3.22 -2.00
CA GLU A 95 0.86 -2.42 -0.85
C GLU A 95 0.28 -2.94 0.47
N VAL A 96 -1.00 -3.35 0.49
CA VAL A 96 -1.62 -3.94 1.67
C VAL A 96 -0.98 -5.27 2.04
N GLN A 97 -0.77 -6.16 1.06
CA GLN A 97 -0.10 -7.45 1.26
C GLN A 97 1.32 -7.27 1.81
N ALA A 98 2.08 -6.34 1.22
CA ALA A 98 3.41 -5.98 1.67
C ALA A 98 3.39 -5.42 3.10
N SER A 99 2.48 -4.49 3.40
CA SER A 99 2.32 -3.91 4.74
C SER A 99 1.98 -4.96 5.79
N MET A 100 1.16 -5.95 5.45
CA MET A 100 0.85 -7.04 6.38
C MET A 100 2.05 -7.95 6.63
N LEU A 101 2.81 -8.30 5.60
CA LEU A 101 4.01 -9.14 5.75
C LEU A 101 5.14 -8.40 6.49
N PHE A 102 5.39 -7.13 6.18
CA PHE A 102 6.42 -6.36 6.88
C PHE A 102 6.01 -5.96 8.30
N GLY A 103 4.78 -5.49 8.49
CA GLY A 103 4.36 -4.80 9.71
C GLY A 103 3.72 -5.66 10.77
N LEU A 104 2.98 -6.71 10.42
CA LEU A 104 2.39 -7.59 11.44
C LEU A 104 3.50 -8.24 12.27
N SER A 105 3.23 -8.42 13.56
CA SER A 105 4.19 -9.09 14.43
C SER A 105 4.46 -10.54 13.99
N ARG A 106 5.61 -11.08 14.32
CA ARG A 106 5.98 -12.49 14.04
C ARG A 106 4.99 -13.51 14.62
N LEU A 107 4.26 -13.15 15.67
CA LEU A 107 3.16 -13.96 16.22
C LEU A 107 1.88 -13.91 15.37
N ARG A 108 1.85 -13.09 14.32
CA ARG A 108 0.79 -13.00 13.33
C ARG A 108 1.28 -13.30 11.92
N GLY A 109 2.49 -13.83 11.77
CA GLY A 109 3.08 -14.22 10.49
C GLY A 109 3.85 -13.12 9.76
N GLY A 110 3.91 -11.89 10.26
CA GLY A 110 4.71 -10.81 9.68
C GLY A 110 6.15 -10.75 10.20
N GLU A 111 6.87 -9.70 9.83
CA GLU A 111 8.25 -9.45 10.27
C GLU A 111 8.33 -8.57 11.52
N GLY A 112 7.28 -7.82 11.82
CA GLY A 112 7.22 -6.92 12.97
C GLY A 112 8.04 -5.66 12.79
N LEU A 113 8.25 -5.22 11.56
CA LEU A 113 8.93 -3.97 11.25
C LEU A 113 8.03 -2.77 11.55
N ARG A 114 8.65 -1.67 11.88
CA ARG A 114 7.97 -0.38 11.96
C ARG A 114 7.79 0.15 10.54
N LEU A 115 6.56 0.46 10.17
CA LEU A 115 6.26 0.95 8.82
C LEU A 115 5.18 2.03 8.82
N THR A 116 5.19 2.83 7.75
CA THR A 116 4.17 3.81 7.43
C THR A 116 3.89 3.75 5.93
N ASN A 117 2.60 3.73 5.54
CA ASN A 117 2.19 3.74 4.14
C ASN A 117 2.01 5.18 3.63
N ASN A 118 2.20 5.34 2.32
CA ASN A 118 1.93 6.56 1.57
C ASN A 118 2.57 7.81 2.19
N VAL A 119 3.87 7.73 2.44
CA VAL A 119 4.63 8.80 3.12
C VAL A 119 5.00 9.89 2.14
N GLU A 120 4.60 11.14 2.45
CA GLU A 120 5.04 12.30 1.68
C GLU A 120 6.54 12.56 1.91
N ILE A 121 7.31 12.59 0.83
CA ILE A 121 8.72 12.95 0.82
C ILE A 121 8.90 14.24 0.04
N ARG A 122 9.37 15.28 0.72
CA ARG A 122 9.72 16.56 0.09
C ARG A 122 11.07 16.45 -0.60
N MET A 123 11.07 16.72 -1.92
CA MET A 123 12.27 16.60 -2.72
C MET A 123 13.27 17.72 -2.45
N THR A 124 14.55 17.36 -2.31
CA THR A 124 15.65 18.34 -2.32
C THR A 124 15.73 19.01 -3.70
N ARG A 125 16.49 20.12 -3.78
CA ARG A 125 16.71 20.83 -5.06
C ARG A 125 17.27 19.90 -6.14
N GLY A 126 18.23 19.04 -5.80
CA GLY A 126 18.80 18.07 -6.74
C GLY A 126 17.80 17.01 -7.19
N ALA A 127 17.04 16.44 -6.25
CA ALA A 127 16.03 15.44 -6.55
C ALA A 127 14.88 15.98 -7.42
N ARG A 128 14.53 17.27 -7.25
CA ARG A 128 13.55 17.96 -8.12
C ARG A 128 14.00 18.08 -9.57
N LEU A 129 15.30 18.28 -9.80
CA LEU A 129 15.83 18.33 -11.17
C LEU A 129 15.70 16.97 -11.89
N ILE A 130 15.71 15.86 -11.15
CA ILE A 130 15.54 14.51 -11.69
C ILE A 130 14.04 14.19 -11.86
N SER A 131 13.24 14.39 -10.81
CA SER A 131 11.83 13.93 -10.78
C SER A 131 10.83 14.92 -11.35
N GLY A 132 11.21 16.20 -11.54
CA GLY A 132 10.31 17.27 -11.95
C GLY A 132 9.24 17.67 -10.92
N LEU A 133 9.26 17.12 -9.71
CA LEU A 133 8.22 17.35 -8.69
C LEU A 133 8.81 17.82 -7.36
N ASP A 134 8.05 18.64 -6.64
CA ASP A 134 8.42 19.15 -5.31
C ASP A 134 8.23 18.12 -4.19
N ARG A 135 7.32 17.17 -4.40
CA ARG A 135 6.99 16.10 -3.45
C ARG A 135 6.65 14.80 -4.15
N ARG A 136 6.90 13.71 -3.50
CA ARG A 136 6.53 12.35 -3.91
C ARG A 136 5.96 11.60 -2.72
N TYR A 137 5.18 10.57 -3.01
CA TYR A 137 4.66 9.66 -1.98
C TYR A 137 5.34 8.30 -2.17
N ALA A 138 5.99 7.81 -1.13
CA ALA A 138 6.53 6.46 -1.10
C ALA A 138 5.45 5.49 -0.62
N ASP A 139 5.33 4.34 -1.28
CA ASP A 139 4.28 3.36 -0.96
C ASP A 139 4.43 2.87 0.48
N ILE A 140 5.65 2.51 0.88
CA ILE A 140 5.96 2.05 2.24
C ILE A 140 7.31 2.64 2.69
N LEU A 141 7.33 3.27 3.85
CA LEU A 141 8.54 3.61 4.59
C LEU A 141 8.75 2.59 5.71
N LEU A 142 9.85 1.88 5.69
CA LEU A 142 10.29 1.00 6.77
C LEU A 142 11.33 1.74 7.61
N ALA A 143 11.28 1.55 8.94
CA ALA A 143 12.25 2.11 9.85
C ALA A 143 12.73 1.05 10.86
N ASN A 144 13.98 1.17 11.30
CA ASN A 144 14.47 0.41 12.44
C ASN A 144 13.78 0.87 13.75
N LYS A 145 14.10 0.22 14.87
CA LYS A 145 13.37 0.45 16.14
C LYS A 145 13.49 1.87 16.67
N ASP A 146 14.64 2.51 16.51
CA ASP A 146 14.90 3.87 17.00
C ASP A 146 14.63 4.95 15.95
N GLY A 147 14.32 4.54 14.71
CA GLY A 147 14.03 5.46 13.60
C GLY A 147 15.28 6.10 12.99
N SER A 148 16.49 5.65 13.33
CA SER A 148 17.73 6.20 12.81
C SER A 148 18.08 5.74 11.39
N ARG A 149 17.49 4.64 10.95
CA ARG A 149 17.65 4.07 9.60
C ARG A 149 16.29 3.82 8.98
N GLU A 150 16.18 4.20 7.73
CA GLU A 150 14.98 4.10 6.93
C GLU A 150 15.26 3.44 5.59
N CYS A 151 14.27 2.74 5.05
CA CYS A 151 14.29 2.12 3.73
C CYS A 151 12.91 2.30 3.08
N LEU A 152 12.88 2.71 1.83
CA LEU A 152 11.66 2.82 1.06
C LEU A 152 11.40 1.53 0.30
N VAL A 153 10.14 1.10 0.28
CA VAL A 153 9.69 0.00 -0.57
C VAL A 153 8.61 0.54 -1.51
N GLU A 154 8.87 0.38 -2.80
CA GLU A 154 7.94 0.73 -3.88
C GLU A 154 7.33 -0.55 -4.44
N CYS A 155 6.02 -0.66 -4.37
CA CYS A 155 5.27 -1.84 -4.79
C CYS A 155 4.96 -1.80 -6.28
N GLN A 156 5.68 -2.60 -7.06
CA GLN A 156 5.43 -2.71 -8.50
C GLN A 156 4.33 -3.75 -8.76
N GLY A 157 3.10 -3.30 -8.96
CA GLY A 157 2.03 -4.11 -9.53
C GLY A 157 2.45 -4.67 -10.88
N LYS A 158 1.76 -5.71 -11.37
CA LYS A 158 1.89 -6.10 -12.78
C LYS A 158 1.50 -4.88 -13.60
N ALA A 159 2.49 -4.13 -14.12
CA ALA A 159 2.26 -3.12 -15.12
C ALA A 159 1.68 -3.85 -16.34
N ILE A 160 0.37 -3.92 -16.42
CA ILE A 160 -0.33 -4.31 -17.63
C ILE A 160 -0.05 -3.15 -18.58
N HIS A 161 1.07 -3.28 -19.33
CA HIS A 161 1.45 -2.38 -20.42
C HIS A 161 1.59 -0.89 -20.03
N GLY A 162 2.51 -0.57 -19.11
CA GLY A 162 2.94 0.83 -18.92
C GLY A 162 3.61 1.33 -20.20
N SER A 163 3.25 2.55 -20.65
CA SER A 163 3.95 3.22 -21.75
C SER A 163 5.43 3.40 -21.42
N ILE A 164 6.27 3.61 -22.44
CA ILE A 164 7.70 3.92 -22.23
C ILE A 164 7.86 5.13 -21.28
N GLU A 165 6.98 6.13 -21.40
CA GLU A 165 6.94 7.33 -20.56
C GLU A 165 6.68 7.02 -19.07
N SER A 166 5.79 6.06 -18.76
CA SER A 166 5.55 5.64 -17.37
C SER A 166 6.78 4.94 -16.76
N LYS A 167 7.49 4.14 -17.56
CA LYS A 167 8.72 3.45 -17.10
C LYS A 167 9.87 4.45 -16.85
N ILE A 168 9.99 5.48 -17.68
CA ILE A 168 10.98 6.57 -17.48
C ILE A 168 10.63 7.31 -16.18
N SER A 169 9.36 7.68 -15.99
CA SER A 169 8.91 8.37 -14.77
C SER A 169 9.16 7.55 -13.50
N ASP A 170 9.00 6.22 -13.55
CA ASP A 170 9.28 5.34 -12.40
C ASP A 170 10.80 5.24 -12.11
N SER A 171 11.63 5.20 -13.17
CA SER A 171 13.08 5.24 -13.04
C SER A 171 13.57 6.56 -12.43
N ASP A 172 13.06 7.70 -12.92
CA ASP A 172 13.40 9.02 -12.41
C ASP A 172 12.96 9.19 -10.95
N ARG A 173 11.81 8.65 -10.58
CA ARG A 173 11.32 8.60 -9.20
C ARG A 173 12.31 7.89 -8.27
N THR A 174 12.69 6.67 -8.64
CA THR A 174 13.64 5.86 -7.87
C THR A 174 14.99 6.56 -7.74
N THR A 175 15.52 7.08 -8.84
CA THR A 175 16.80 7.80 -8.89
C THR A 175 16.78 9.06 -8.02
N ALA A 176 15.68 9.82 -8.02
CA ALA A 176 15.53 11.01 -7.20
C ALA A 176 15.55 10.69 -5.69
N LEU A 177 14.89 9.60 -5.27
CA LEU A 177 14.89 9.14 -3.88
C LEU A 177 16.27 8.64 -3.45
N GLN A 178 16.95 7.90 -4.32
CA GLN A 178 18.33 7.45 -4.07
C GLN A 178 19.32 8.63 -3.99
N ALA A 179 19.16 9.66 -4.81
CA ALA A 179 19.97 10.88 -4.75
C ALA A 179 19.76 11.66 -3.43
N MET A 180 18.68 11.43 -2.72
CA MET A 180 18.42 11.94 -1.38
C MET A 180 19.00 11.06 -0.26
N GLY A 181 19.62 9.93 -0.62
CA GLY A 181 20.22 8.99 0.33
C GLY A 181 19.29 7.90 0.86
N TYR A 182 18.06 7.79 0.34
CA TYR A 182 17.17 6.69 0.72
C TYR A 182 17.56 5.40 0.01
N PRO A 183 17.78 4.28 0.73
CA PRO A 183 17.71 2.96 0.14
C PRO A 183 16.29 2.72 -0.40
N VAL A 184 16.18 2.31 -1.65
CA VAL A 184 14.88 2.02 -2.30
C VAL A 184 14.86 0.58 -2.77
N VAL A 185 13.86 -0.17 -2.35
CA VAL A 185 13.61 -1.56 -2.77
C VAL A 185 12.36 -1.59 -3.64
N LEU A 186 12.49 -2.08 -4.86
CA LEU A 186 11.36 -2.33 -5.75
C LEU A 186 10.82 -3.73 -5.47
N MET A 187 9.56 -3.84 -5.03
CA MET A 187 8.91 -5.08 -4.63
C MET A 187 7.87 -5.48 -5.65
N THR A 188 8.06 -6.62 -6.30
CA THR A 188 7.07 -7.21 -7.21
C THR A 188 6.15 -8.20 -6.48
N TYR A 189 4.98 -8.49 -7.07
CA TYR A 189 4.08 -9.52 -6.56
C TYR A 189 4.78 -10.89 -6.42
N GLY A 190 5.59 -11.30 -7.42
CA GLY A 190 6.31 -12.58 -7.37
C GLY A 190 7.28 -12.67 -6.20
N GLN A 191 8.06 -11.60 -5.96
CA GLN A 191 8.99 -11.54 -4.82
C GLN A 191 8.26 -11.53 -3.48
N LEU A 192 7.07 -10.92 -3.42
CA LEU A 192 6.28 -10.87 -2.20
C LEU A 192 5.58 -12.20 -1.93
N ALA A 193 5.02 -12.86 -2.96
CA ALA A 193 4.26 -14.10 -2.82
C ALA A 193 5.14 -15.32 -2.57
N ASP A 194 6.32 -15.38 -3.19
CA ASP A 194 7.28 -16.46 -2.97
C ASP A 194 8.06 -16.25 -1.65
N SER A 195 8.03 -17.26 -0.78
CA SER A 195 8.63 -17.16 0.55
C SER A 195 10.16 -17.07 0.54
N ASP A 196 10.81 -17.72 -0.43
CA ASP A 196 12.28 -17.74 -0.52
C ASP A 196 12.78 -16.43 -1.14
N ALA A 197 12.13 -15.95 -2.20
CA ALA A 197 12.42 -14.64 -2.77
C ALA A 197 12.18 -13.51 -1.75
N PHE A 198 11.08 -13.59 -1.00
CA PHE A 198 10.78 -12.62 0.06
C PHE A 198 11.88 -12.61 1.14
N ARG A 199 12.37 -13.78 1.56
CA ARG A 199 13.46 -13.87 2.54
C ARG A 199 14.72 -13.15 2.07
N VAL A 200 15.13 -13.35 0.82
CA VAL A 200 16.30 -12.65 0.24
C VAL A 200 16.10 -11.13 0.25
N VAL A 201 14.91 -10.66 -0.14
CA VAL A 201 14.58 -9.23 -0.09
C VAL A 201 14.56 -8.72 1.35
N MET A 202 14.09 -9.52 2.31
CA MET A 202 14.13 -9.16 3.73
C MET A 202 15.55 -9.01 4.26
N GLU A 203 16.48 -9.89 3.87
CA GLU A 203 17.89 -9.77 4.25
C GLU A 203 18.49 -8.45 3.74
N LEU A 204 18.17 -8.06 2.50
CA LEU A 204 18.57 -6.78 1.94
C LEU A 204 17.98 -5.59 2.73
N ILE A 205 16.67 -5.62 3.02
CA ILE A 205 16.00 -4.57 3.82
C ILE A 205 16.64 -4.47 5.21
N MET A 206 16.88 -5.60 5.87
CA MET A 206 17.50 -5.62 7.20
C MET A 206 18.92 -5.05 7.18
N SER A 207 19.68 -5.25 6.10
CA SER A 207 21.00 -4.64 5.93
C SER A 207 20.92 -3.10 5.82
N TYR A 208 19.92 -2.57 5.11
CA TYR A 208 19.69 -1.11 5.01
C TYR A 208 19.24 -0.50 6.35
N LEU A 209 18.46 -1.25 7.12
CA LEU A 209 17.99 -0.81 8.42
C LEU A 209 19.03 -0.97 9.55
N ASP A 210 20.20 -1.51 9.24
CA ASP A 210 21.25 -1.86 10.23
C ASP A 210 20.65 -2.67 11.40
N ALA A 211 19.83 -3.66 11.06
CA ALA A 211 19.06 -4.45 11.99
C ALA A 211 19.42 -5.94 11.82
N PRO A 212 19.54 -6.69 12.94
CA PRO A 212 19.88 -8.11 12.85
C PRO A 212 18.76 -8.91 12.21
N SER A 213 19.06 -9.66 11.16
CA SER A 213 18.18 -10.71 10.68
C SER A 213 18.15 -11.84 11.71
N LYS A 214 16.94 -12.27 12.08
CA LYS A 214 16.75 -13.38 13.02
C LYS A 214 15.90 -14.44 12.34
N ASP A 215 16.35 -15.68 12.40
CA ASP A 215 15.57 -16.81 11.92
C ASP A 215 14.22 -16.90 12.62
N LYS A 216 13.22 -17.32 11.89
CA LYS A 216 11.90 -17.62 12.43
C LYS A 216 11.90 -19.01 13.06
N THR A 217 11.28 -19.11 14.23
CA THR A 217 10.99 -20.41 14.82
C THR A 217 10.00 -21.20 13.94
N PRO A 218 9.93 -22.55 14.04
CA PRO A 218 8.96 -23.35 13.28
C PRO A 218 7.51 -22.85 13.42
N ARG A 219 7.13 -22.41 14.64
CA ARG A 219 5.82 -21.81 14.89
C ARG A 219 5.60 -20.50 14.11
N GLN A 220 6.61 -19.65 14.03
CA GLN A 220 6.54 -18.38 13.29
C GLN A 220 6.50 -18.61 11.78
N GLN A 221 7.20 -19.62 11.28
CA GLN A 221 7.15 -20.04 9.87
C GLN A 221 5.73 -20.53 9.50
N GLU A 222 5.11 -21.34 10.35
CA GLU A 222 3.73 -21.80 10.17
C GLU A 222 2.72 -20.63 10.18
N LEU A 223 2.91 -19.64 11.06
CA LEU A 223 2.07 -18.46 11.11
C LEU A 223 2.23 -17.58 9.86
N GLU A 224 3.45 -17.48 9.33
CA GLU A 224 3.71 -16.80 8.05
C GLU A 224 3.02 -17.52 6.89
N ARG A 225 3.14 -18.84 6.82
CA ARG A 225 2.48 -19.65 5.80
C ARG A 225 0.97 -19.38 5.78
N ARG A 226 0.33 -19.41 6.96
CA ARG A 226 -1.11 -19.11 7.10
C ARG A 226 -1.45 -17.69 6.67
N LEU A 227 -0.65 -16.71 7.08
CA LEU A 227 -0.86 -15.33 6.66
C LEU A 227 -0.78 -15.21 5.14
N ARG A 228 0.20 -15.85 4.51
CA ARG A 228 0.36 -15.86 3.05
C ARG A 228 -0.84 -16.49 2.35
N GLU A 229 -1.35 -17.61 2.85
CA GLU A 229 -2.56 -18.26 2.33
C GLU A 229 -3.80 -17.35 2.41
N GLU A 230 -3.90 -16.51 3.44
CA GLU A 230 -5.01 -15.56 3.59
C GLU A 230 -4.88 -14.31 2.71
N ILE A 231 -3.67 -13.82 2.44
CA ILE A 231 -3.48 -12.55 1.73
C ILE A 231 -3.22 -12.71 0.23
N PHE A 232 -2.77 -13.88 -0.24
CA PHE A 232 -2.52 -14.18 -1.65
C PHE A 232 -3.61 -15.04 -2.29
N ILE A 233 -4.84 -14.92 -1.80
CA ILE A 233 -6.00 -15.58 -2.42
C ILE A 233 -6.22 -15.00 -3.81
N ASP A 234 -6.47 -15.87 -4.77
CA ASP A 234 -6.91 -15.46 -6.10
C ASP A 234 -8.40 -15.05 -6.05
N TRP A 235 -8.64 -13.78 -5.86
CA TRP A 235 -9.99 -13.21 -5.82
C TRP A 235 -10.70 -13.26 -7.17
N ALA A 236 -9.98 -13.47 -8.28
CA ALA A 236 -10.56 -13.59 -9.61
C ALA A 236 -11.22 -14.95 -9.86
N GLY A 237 -10.88 -15.95 -9.04
CA GLY A 237 -11.44 -17.30 -9.11
C GLY A 237 -12.62 -17.56 -8.16
N MET A 238 -13.02 -16.55 -7.34
CA MET A 238 -14.21 -16.60 -6.48
C MET A 238 -15.35 -15.81 -7.11
#